data_95a2ca18cf71316db4e7630a4f217fe8
#
_entry.id   95a2ca18cf71316db4e7630a4f217fe8
#
_cell.length_a   1.000
_cell.length_b   1.000
_cell.length_c   1.000
_cell.angle_alpha   90.00
_cell.angle_beta   90.00
_cell.angle_gamma   90.00
#
_symmetry.space_group_name_H-M   'P 1'
#
loop_
_entity.id
_entity.type
_entity.pdbx_description
1 polymer ?
#
loop_
_entity_poly.entity_id
_entity_poly.type
_entity_poly.pdbx_seq_one_letter_code
_entity_poly.pdbx_strand_id
1 'polypeptide(L)'
;MVTVLVFGLTLRNAVGESELELELSEPTTVRKLLESNRDRLGGLLQFLMNREIMITVNKKVSGEDTIVKEGDIVKLSHQSRTTYDGTRDIPV
;
A
#
# COMPACT_ATOMS: atom_id res chain seq x y z
N MET A 1 8.78 -12.94 8.35
CA MET A 1 8.43 -12.31 7.06
C MET A 1 7.24 -11.40 7.18
N VAL A 2 7.12 -10.46 6.29
CA VAL A 2 5.98 -9.57 6.26
C VAL A 2 5.14 -9.97 5.06
N THR A 3 3.83 -10.09 5.25
CA THR A 3 2.92 -10.42 4.16
C THR A 3 2.34 -9.13 3.62
N VAL A 4 2.41 -8.93 2.31
CA VAL A 4 1.84 -7.75 1.67
C VAL A 4 0.68 -8.21 0.80
N LEU A 5 -0.51 -7.68 1.05
CA LEU A 5 -1.70 -8.01 0.27
C LEU A 5 -2.04 -6.83 -0.61
N VAL A 6 -2.22 -7.07 -1.90
CA VAL A 6 -2.50 -6.02 -2.86
C VAL A 6 -3.93 -6.18 -3.37
N PHE A 7 -4.76 -5.22 -3.04
CA PHE A 7 -6.17 -5.28 -3.42
C PHE A 7 -6.51 -4.23 -4.47
N GLY A 8 -7.45 -4.56 -5.32
CA GLY A 8 -7.86 -3.65 -6.38
C GLY A 8 -7.16 -3.97 -7.69
N LEU A 9 -7.91 -3.95 -8.77
CA LEU A 9 -7.38 -4.32 -10.06
C LEU A 9 -6.24 -3.41 -10.49
N THR A 10 -6.34 -2.12 -10.20
CA THR A 10 -5.31 -1.17 -10.58
C THR A 10 -3.96 -1.51 -9.96
N LEU A 11 -3.94 -1.79 -8.67
CA LEU A 11 -2.69 -2.10 -7.99
C LEU A 11 -2.19 -3.50 -8.37
N ARG A 12 -3.10 -4.44 -8.55
CA ARG A 12 -2.70 -5.78 -8.93
C ARG A 12 -2.06 -5.79 -10.31
N ASN A 13 -2.56 -4.95 -11.22
CA ASN A 13 -1.97 -4.85 -12.55
C ASN A 13 -0.57 -4.22 -12.48
N ALA A 14 -0.35 -3.33 -11.54
CA ALA A 14 0.94 -2.69 -11.41
C ALA A 14 1.99 -3.62 -10.82
N VAL A 15 1.56 -4.54 -9.95
CA VAL A 15 2.47 -5.45 -9.29
C VAL A 15 2.51 -6.81 -9.95
N GLY A 16 1.39 -7.28 -10.45
CA GLY A 16 1.31 -8.59 -11.05
C GLY A 16 0.98 -9.69 -10.06
N GLU A 17 0.83 -9.38 -8.80
CA GLU A 17 0.53 -10.36 -7.76
C GLU A 17 -0.41 -9.77 -6.74
N SER A 18 -1.20 -10.62 -6.10
CA SER A 18 -2.12 -10.15 -5.08
C SER A 18 -1.59 -10.40 -3.67
N GLU A 19 -0.56 -11.19 -3.53
CA GLU A 19 0.01 -11.49 -2.24
C GLU A 19 1.51 -11.73 -2.38
N LEU A 20 2.30 -11.08 -1.51
CA LEU A 20 3.73 -11.26 -1.52
C LEU A 20 4.21 -11.47 -0.11
N GLU A 21 5.31 -12.19 0.06
CA GLU A 21 5.96 -12.32 1.34
C GLU A 21 7.36 -11.75 1.21
N LEU A 22 7.71 -10.83 2.09
CA LEU A 22 8.99 -10.16 2.03
C LEU A 22 9.77 -10.38 3.31
N GLU A 23 11.07 -10.52 3.18
CA GLU A 23 11.91 -10.70 4.34
C GLU A 23 12.29 -9.36 4.92
N LEU A 24 12.31 -9.27 6.25
CA LEU A 24 12.76 -8.08 6.91
C LEU A 24 13.81 -8.47 7.92
N SER A 25 14.94 -7.79 7.91
CA SER A 25 15.98 -8.03 8.90
C SER A 25 15.75 -7.13 10.09
N GLU A 26 15.02 -6.02 9.91
CA GLU A 26 14.75 -5.09 11.00
C GLU A 26 13.49 -4.32 10.69
N PRO A 27 12.86 -3.71 11.67
CA PRO A 27 11.64 -2.94 11.44
C PRO A 27 11.90 -1.79 10.46
N THR A 28 10.91 -1.48 9.64
CA THR A 28 11.05 -0.43 8.66
C THR A 28 9.70 0.25 8.47
N THR A 29 9.63 1.33 7.69
CA THR A 29 8.36 1.96 7.42
C THR A 29 7.76 1.31 6.19
N VAL A 30 6.45 1.49 6.00
CA VAL A 30 5.77 0.97 4.82
C VAL A 30 6.43 1.53 3.57
N ARG A 31 6.75 2.82 3.58
CA ARG A 31 7.38 3.45 2.43
C ARG A 31 8.72 2.80 2.11
N LYS A 32 9.56 2.59 3.11
CA LYS A 32 10.86 1.98 2.87
C LYS A 32 10.72 0.53 2.43
N LEU A 33 9.70 -0.15 2.91
CA LEU A 33 9.46 -1.51 2.52
C LEU A 33 9.21 -1.57 1.01
N LEU A 34 8.41 -0.63 0.48
CA LEU A 34 8.13 -0.59 -0.94
C LEU A 34 9.36 -0.16 -1.72
N GLU A 35 10.14 0.78 -1.20
CA GLU A 35 11.34 1.24 -1.87
C GLU A 35 12.41 0.14 -1.93
N SER A 36 12.53 -0.63 -0.86
CA SER A 36 13.52 -1.70 -0.81
C SER A 36 13.17 -2.85 -1.73
N ASN A 37 11.90 -3.00 -2.09
CA ASN A 37 11.45 -4.05 -2.97
C ASN A 37 10.97 -3.48 -4.29
N ARG A 38 11.70 -2.47 -4.80
CA ARG A 38 11.32 -1.78 -6.01
C ARG A 38 11.16 -2.68 -7.22
N ASP A 39 11.89 -3.75 -7.28
CA ASP A 39 11.80 -4.67 -8.41
C ASP A 39 10.45 -5.38 -8.44
N ARG A 40 9.78 -5.50 -7.30
CA ARG A 40 8.48 -6.15 -7.26
C ARG A 40 7.35 -5.17 -6.97
N LEU A 41 7.61 -4.17 -6.14
CA LEU A 41 6.60 -3.24 -5.69
C LEU A 41 6.80 -1.80 -6.19
N GLY A 42 7.78 -1.59 -7.04
CA GLY A 42 8.08 -0.25 -7.50
C GLY A 42 6.92 0.44 -8.20
N GLY A 43 6.07 -0.34 -8.86
CA GLY A 43 4.92 0.23 -9.53
C GLY A 43 3.92 0.88 -8.58
N LEU A 44 4.01 0.58 -7.29
CA LEU A 44 3.10 1.15 -6.33
C LEU A 44 3.58 2.47 -5.75
N LEU A 45 4.86 2.79 -5.92
CA LEU A 45 5.39 4.01 -5.34
C LEU A 45 4.69 5.26 -5.86
N GLN A 46 4.37 5.31 -7.13
CA GLN A 46 3.70 6.48 -7.67
C GLN A 46 2.30 6.62 -7.08
N PHE A 47 1.63 5.51 -6.81
CA PHE A 47 0.32 5.59 -6.21
C PHE A 47 0.44 6.06 -4.76
N LEU A 48 1.51 5.66 -4.09
CA LEU A 48 1.74 6.08 -2.73
C LEU A 48 2.00 7.58 -2.69
N MET A 49 2.81 8.08 -3.61
CA MET A 49 3.13 9.49 -3.66
C MET A 49 1.91 10.33 -4.01
N ASN A 50 0.99 9.78 -4.78
CA ASN A 50 -0.22 10.50 -5.15
C ASN A 50 -1.36 10.29 -4.14
N ARG A 51 -1.07 9.58 -3.07
CA ARG A 51 -2.05 9.29 -2.02
C ARG A 51 -3.24 8.50 -2.57
N GLU A 52 -2.98 7.60 -3.48
CA GLU A 52 -4.00 6.75 -4.05
C GLU A 52 -4.00 5.35 -3.48
N ILE A 53 -3.30 5.12 -2.38
CA ILE A 53 -3.27 3.85 -1.72
C ILE A 53 -3.74 4.01 -0.29
N MET A 54 -4.66 3.14 0.12
CA MET A 54 -5.04 3.06 1.51
C MET A 54 -4.21 1.94 2.11
N ILE A 55 -3.52 2.22 3.21
CA ILE A 55 -2.63 1.27 3.85
C ILE A 55 -3.24 0.81 5.15
N THR A 56 -3.25 -0.52 5.38
CA THR A 56 -3.62 -1.03 6.68
C THR A 56 -2.51 -1.98 7.12
N VAL A 57 -2.15 -1.92 8.39
CA VAL A 57 -1.16 -2.81 8.96
C VAL A 57 -1.86 -3.55 10.09
N ASN A 58 -1.93 -4.87 9.98
CA ASN A 58 -2.63 -5.72 10.93
C ASN A 58 -4.07 -5.24 11.14
N LYS A 59 -4.73 -4.88 10.04
CA LYS A 59 -6.13 -4.45 10.02
C LYS A 59 -6.39 -3.07 10.61
N LYS A 60 -5.34 -2.29 10.84
CA LYS A 60 -5.50 -0.93 11.33
C LYS A 60 -5.10 0.04 10.22
N VAL A 61 -5.91 1.07 10.00
CA VAL A 61 -5.58 2.06 8.99
C VAL A 61 -4.29 2.76 9.39
N SER A 62 -3.36 2.84 8.47
CA SER A 62 -2.01 3.30 8.74
C SER A 62 -1.53 4.23 7.63
N GLY A 63 -0.34 4.74 7.75
CA GLY A 63 0.26 5.60 6.75
C GLY A 63 1.58 5.06 6.25
N GLU A 64 2.20 5.79 5.35
CA GLU A 64 3.45 5.34 4.78
C GLU A 64 4.60 5.35 5.78
N ASP A 65 4.45 6.10 6.87
CA ASP A 65 5.50 6.16 7.89
C ASP A 65 5.26 5.17 9.03
N THR A 66 4.23 4.35 8.93
CA THR A 66 3.95 3.36 9.97
C THR A 66 5.02 2.29 9.96
N ILE A 67 5.50 1.94 11.15
CA ILE A 67 6.54 0.93 11.27
C ILE A 67 5.96 -0.47 11.06
N VAL A 68 6.67 -1.26 10.28
CA VAL A 68 6.29 -2.63 9.99
C VAL A 68 7.42 -3.52 10.45
N LYS A 69 7.09 -4.61 11.08
CA LYS A 69 8.09 -5.56 11.56
C LYS A 69 7.73 -6.96 11.15
N GLU A 70 8.59 -7.89 11.43
CA GLU A 70 8.38 -9.28 11.05
C GLU A 70 7.08 -9.81 11.63
N GLY A 71 6.33 -10.52 10.84
CA GLY A 71 5.04 -11.06 11.26
C GLY A 71 3.85 -10.17 10.95
N ASP A 72 4.10 -8.93 10.54
CA ASP A 72 3.00 -8.02 10.26
C ASP A 72 2.37 -8.31 8.89
N ILE A 73 1.11 -7.91 8.74
CA ILE A 73 0.39 -8.06 7.49
C ILE A 73 0.04 -6.67 7.00
N VAL A 74 0.57 -6.30 5.85
CA VAL A 74 0.34 -4.98 5.24
C VAL A 74 -0.63 -5.15 4.09
N LYS A 75 -1.75 -4.44 4.12
CA LYS A 75 -2.72 -4.51 3.05
C LYS A 75 -2.72 -3.19 2.33
N LEU A 76 -2.61 -3.23 1.02
CA LEU A 76 -2.61 -2.04 0.19
C LEU A 76 -3.82 -2.08 -0.73
N SER A 77 -4.65 -1.04 -0.68
CA SER A 77 -5.86 -0.97 -1.50
C SER A 77 -5.83 0.32 -2.30
N HIS A 78 -6.35 0.27 -3.50
CA HIS A 78 -6.40 1.47 -4.33
C HIS A 78 -7.52 2.40 -3.84
N GLN A 79 -7.20 3.68 -3.71
CA GLN A 79 -8.16 4.66 -3.27
C GLN A 79 -8.15 5.79 -4.28
N SER A 80 -9.29 6.01 -4.92
CA SER A 80 -9.36 7.02 -5.95
C SER A 80 -9.64 8.40 -5.35
N ARG A 81 -8.83 9.36 -5.71
CA ARG A 81 -9.02 10.72 -5.22
C ARG A 81 -10.16 11.39 -5.95
N THR A 82 -10.37 11.02 -7.19
CA THR A 82 -11.38 11.66 -7.98
C THR A 82 -12.75 11.39 -7.48
N THR A 83 -12.99 10.23 -6.99
CA THR A 83 -14.28 9.88 -6.49
C THR A 83 -14.65 10.76 -5.34
N TYR A 84 -13.69 11.07 -4.54
CA TYR A 84 -13.92 11.88 -3.38
C TYR A 84 -14.35 13.26 -3.79
N ASP A 85 -13.72 13.85 -4.76
CA ASP A 85 -14.06 15.17 -5.20
C ASP A 85 -15.47 15.21 -5.73
N GLY A 86 -15.86 14.27 -6.48
CA GLY A 86 -17.17 14.25 -7.03
C GLY A 86 -18.20 14.15 -5.94
N THR A 87 -17.92 13.41 -4.96
CA THR A 87 -18.86 13.22 -3.93
C THR A 87 -19.05 14.48 -3.17
N ARG A 88 -18.01 15.18 -2.97
CA ARG A 88 -18.08 16.30 -2.17
C ARG A 88 -18.94 17.36 -2.77
N ASP A 89 -18.95 17.45 -3.99
CA ASP A 89 -19.67 18.46 -4.60
C ASP A 89 -21.12 18.34 -4.43
N ILE A 90 -21.53 17.22 -4.25
CA ILE A 90 -22.83 17.07 -4.13
C ILE A 90 -23.50 17.70 -3.16
N PRO A 91 -23.07 17.82 -2.17
CA PRO A 91 -23.77 18.35 -1.19
C PRO A 91 -24.37 19.48 -1.50
N VAL A 92 -24.37 19.75 -2.23
CA VAL A 92 -24.89 20.75 -2.45
C VAL A 92 -26.01 20.69 -2.49
#